data_813cbb1b925010d96d64ccab9d569be9
#
_entry.id   813cbb1b925010d96d64ccab9d569be9
#
_cell.length_a   1.000
_cell.length_b   1.000
_cell.length_c   1.000
_cell.angle_alpha   90.00
_cell.angle_beta   90.00
_cell.angle_gamma   90.00
#
_symmetry.space_group_name_H-M   'P 1'
#
loop_
_entity.id
_entity.type
_entity.pdbx_description
1 polymer ?
#
loop_
_entity_poly.entity_id
_entity_poly.type
_entity_poly.pdbx_seq_one_letter_code
_entity_poly.pdbx_strand_id
1 'polypeptide(L)'
;MKARAFAERVVTSELLADKLAPPPADLEVEDGEPPLVVTAPGRPPELAIVSGRSARVPPLAGMRDPAQRARILHALANHELQAVELFAWALLAFPAAPLAFRRGLVAILADEQRHFRLYEARLHAHATRFGAHPVTGHFWNKLDHMRTPTELVCVMGLTFEAANLDFAADYAAAARAHGDAATADALDQVHADEIRHVHFGYTWLKRFAGDVAPWQAYLANVREPLGPRRARGARLDRDARRRAGFDDA
;
A
#
# COMPACT_ATOMS: atom_id res chain seq x y z
N MET A 1 2.31 18.94 15.52
CA MET A 1 1.78 19.24 14.14
C MET A 1 0.42 18.56 13.98
N LYS A 2 -0.56 19.19 13.30
CA LYS A 2 -1.87 18.56 13.04
C LYS A 2 -1.78 17.51 11.94
N ALA A 3 -2.46 16.38 12.12
CA ALA A 3 -2.47 15.27 11.15
C ALA A 3 -3.01 15.70 9.78
N ARG A 4 -3.99 16.61 9.74
CA ARG A 4 -4.48 17.22 8.51
C ARG A 4 -3.37 17.90 7.71
N ALA A 5 -2.61 18.80 8.32
CA ALA A 5 -1.54 19.53 7.64
C ALA A 5 -0.40 18.60 7.18
N PHE A 6 -0.10 17.55 7.97
CA PHE A 6 0.83 16.50 7.58
C PHE A 6 0.32 15.73 6.35
N ALA A 7 -0.92 15.26 6.40
CA ALA A 7 -1.54 14.49 5.33
C ALA A 7 -1.67 15.30 4.03
N GLU A 8 -2.08 16.57 4.13
CA GLU A 8 -2.16 17.50 3.00
C GLU A 8 -0.80 17.64 2.32
N ARG A 9 0.27 17.85 3.08
CA ARG A 9 1.63 17.92 2.55
C ARG A 9 2.04 16.62 1.87
N VAL A 10 1.79 15.46 2.49
CA VAL A 10 2.11 14.15 1.89
C VAL A 10 1.38 13.96 0.56
N VAL A 11 0.09 14.30 0.48
CA VAL A 11 -0.70 14.10 -0.75
C VAL A 11 -0.34 15.09 -1.84
N THR A 12 -0.22 16.40 -1.50
CA THR A 12 -0.19 17.47 -2.51
C THR A 12 1.20 17.94 -2.89
N SER A 13 2.23 17.68 -2.08
CA SER A 13 3.59 18.11 -2.40
C SER A 13 4.12 17.39 -3.66
N GLU A 14 4.84 18.15 -4.48
CA GLU A 14 5.61 17.62 -5.61
C GLU A 14 7.00 17.13 -5.19
N LEU A 15 7.40 17.34 -3.93
CA LEU A 15 8.69 16.89 -3.42
C LEU A 15 8.56 15.49 -2.80
N LEU A 16 9.29 14.52 -3.34
CA LEU A 16 9.33 13.15 -2.79
C LEU A 16 9.77 13.14 -1.31
N ALA A 17 10.66 14.05 -0.93
CA ALA A 17 11.12 14.20 0.46
C ALA A 17 9.98 14.53 1.43
N ASP A 18 9.00 15.33 1.04
CA ASP A 18 7.83 15.63 1.85
C ASP A 18 6.93 14.42 2.05
N LYS A 19 6.76 13.62 1.01
CA LYS A 19 5.96 12.38 1.04
C LYS A 19 6.60 11.31 1.92
N LEU A 20 7.92 11.30 1.97
CA LEU A 20 8.69 10.33 2.75
C LEU A 20 9.11 10.85 4.12
N ALA A 21 8.84 12.11 4.47
CA ALA A 21 9.09 12.62 5.81
C ALA A 21 8.24 11.84 6.84
N PRO A 22 8.85 11.25 7.89
CA PRO A 22 8.09 10.47 8.85
C PRO A 22 7.06 11.33 9.58
N PRO A 23 5.94 10.76 10.05
CA PRO A 23 5.01 11.47 10.91
C PRO A 23 5.76 12.02 12.15
N PRO A 24 5.58 13.29 12.50
CA PRO A 24 6.18 13.85 13.71
C PRO A 24 5.74 13.09 14.96
N ALA A 25 6.64 12.97 15.96
CA ALA A 25 6.32 12.28 17.22
C ALA A 25 5.18 12.95 17.99
N ASP A 26 4.99 14.27 17.81
CA ASP A 26 3.92 15.09 18.38
C ASP A 26 2.72 15.26 17.44
N LEU A 27 2.50 14.33 16.49
CA LEU A 27 1.40 14.43 15.54
C LEU A 27 0.05 14.31 16.25
N GLU A 28 -0.74 15.36 16.15
CA GLU A 28 -2.10 15.44 16.75
C GLU A 28 -3.13 15.01 15.70
N VAL A 29 -3.80 13.90 15.98
CA VAL A 29 -4.96 13.45 15.17
C VAL A 29 -6.22 14.03 15.80
N GLU A 30 -6.74 15.09 15.18
CA GLU A 30 -7.87 15.86 15.71
C GLU A 30 -9.20 15.45 15.06
N ASP A 31 -10.30 15.81 15.75
CA ASP A 31 -11.67 15.68 15.28
C ASP A 31 -12.22 17.03 14.79
N GLY A 32 -13.28 17.00 13.98
CA GLY A 32 -14.09 18.18 13.64
C GLY A 32 -13.65 18.95 12.39
N GLU A 33 -12.58 18.55 11.71
CA GLU A 33 -12.21 19.16 10.43
C GLU A 33 -13.14 18.69 9.31
N PRO A 34 -13.49 19.56 8.33
CA PRO A 34 -14.27 19.15 7.19
C PRO A 34 -13.49 18.19 6.28
N PRO A 35 -14.16 17.24 5.59
CA PRO A 35 -13.49 16.38 4.62
C PRO A 35 -12.81 17.21 3.50
N LEU A 36 -11.62 16.76 3.10
CA LEU A 36 -10.91 17.27 1.92
C LEU A 36 -10.67 16.11 0.95
N VAL A 37 -11.31 16.17 -0.20
CA VAL A 37 -11.15 15.15 -1.24
C VAL A 37 -10.18 15.66 -2.29
N VAL A 38 -9.02 14.98 -2.40
CA VAL A 38 -8.03 15.21 -3.44
C VAL A 38 -8.17 14.10 -4.47
N THR A 39 -8.21 14.42 -5.75
CA THR A 39 -8.46 13.46 -6.84
C THR A 39 -7.19 12.90 -7.48
N ALA A 40 -6.04 13.53 -7.23
CA ALA A 40 -4.74 13.09 -7.71
C ALA A 40 -3.63 13.58 -6.78
N PRO A 41 -2.51 12.84 -6.64
CA PRO A 41 -1.39 13.28 -5.83
C PRO A 41 -0.60 14.37 -6.55
N GLY A 42 -0.01 15.30 -5.79
CA GLY A 42 1.08 16.13 -6.29
C GLY A 42 2.30 15.24 -6.56
N ARG A 43 2.92 15.37 -7.72
CA ARG A 43 4.14 14.63 -8.08
C ARG A 43 5.00 15.48 -9.02
N PRO A 44 6.33 15.38 -8.92
CA PRO A 44 7.20 16.06 -9.88
C PRO A 44 7.04 15.44 -11.28
N PRO A 45 7.40 16.14 -12.36
CA PRO A 45 7.17 15.67 -13.73
C PRO A 45 7.72 14.27 -14.04
N GLU A 46 8.89 13.92 -13.48
CA GLU A 46 9.53 12.61 -13.66
C GLU A 46 8.78 11.46 -12.96
N LEU A 47 7.91 11.77 -12.01
CA LEU A 47 7.02 10.83 -11.31
C LEU A 47 5.55 11.00 -11.69
N ALA A 48 5.27 11.73 -12.77
CA ALA A 48 3.91 11.88 -13.28
C ALA A 48 3.30 10.50 -13.59
N ILE A 49 2.07 10.30 -13.12
CA ILE A 49 1.34 9.05 -13.33
C ILE A 49 1.00 8.90 -14.83
N VAL A 50 1.46 7.81 -15.43
CA VAL A 50 1.18 7.49 -16.83
C VAL A 50 0.22 6.30 -16.96
N SER A 51 -0.30 6.11 -18.16
CA SER A 51 -1.11 4.92 -18.50
C SER A 51 -0.34 3.62 -18.23
N GLY A 52 -1.00 2.60 -17.69
CA GLY A 52 -0.39 1.29 -17.45
C GLY A 52 0.19 0.60 -18.69
N ARG A 53 -0.24 1.01 -19.90
CA ARG A 53 0.36 0.55 -21.15
C ARG A 53 1.77 1.06 -21.36
N SER A 54 2.11 2.21 -20.80
CA SER A 54 3.42 2.86 -20.92
C SER A 54 4.43 2.37 -19.88
N ALA A 55 3.98 1.68 -18.83
CA ALA A 55 4.83 1.21 -17.73
C ALA A 55 4.62 -0.29 -17.49
N ARG A 56 5.15 -1.11 -18.40
CA ARG A 56 5.07 -2.57 -18.26
C ARG A 56 6.03 -3.07 -17.19
N VAL A 57 5.50 -3.76 -16.18
CA VAL A 57 6.28 -4.45 -15.17
C VAL A 57 6.59 -5.87 -15.65
N PRO A 58 7.85 -6.35 -15.53
CA PRO A 58 8.17 -7.73 -15.85
C PRO A 58 7.39 -8.72 -14.97
N PRO A 59 7.07 -9.93 -15.46
CA PRO A 59 6.46 -10.97 -14.64
C PRO A 59 7.43 -11.47 -13.56
N LEU A 60 6.94 -12.26 -12.59
CA LEU A 60 7.76 -12.86 -11.51
C LEU A 60 9.05 -13.53 -12.03
N ALA A 61 8.97 -14.24 -13.16
CA ALA A 61 10.13 -14.85 -13.80
C ALA A 61 11.26 -13.86 -14.18
N GLY A 62 10.96 -12.57 -14.27
CA GLY A 62 11.93 -11.50 -14.47
C GLY A 62 12.89 -11.32 -13.30
N MET A 63 12.58 -11.85 -12.12
CA MET A 63 13.48 -11.80 -10.95
C MET A 63 14.84 -12.48 -11.18
N ARG A 64 14.95 -13.37 -12.14
CA ARG A 64 16.22 -14.01 -12.56
C ARG A 64 17.22 -13.04 -13.22
N ASP A 65 16.72 -12.00 -13.88
CA ASP A 65 17.54 -11.03 -14.61
C ASP A 65 17.67 -9.73 -13.79
N PRO A 66 18.89 -9.25 -13.49
CA PRO A 66 19.09 -8.08 -12.63
C PRO A 66 18.40 -6.81 -13.14
N ALA A 67 18.34 -6.57 -14.46
CA ALA A 67 17.71 -5.38 -15.01
C ALA A 67 16.17 -5.48 -14.91
N GLN A 68 15.59 -6.65 -15.13
CA GLN A 68 14.16 -6.86 -14.92
C GLN A 68 13.79 -6.83 -13.44
N ARG A 69 14.63 -7.37 -12.57
CA ARG A 69 14.48 -7.28 -11.12
C ARG A 69 14.42 -5.84 -10.65
N ALA A 70 15.35 -5.00 -11.13
CA ALA A 70 15.34 -3.56 -10.82
C ALA A 70 14.03 -2.89 -11.27
N ARG A 71 13.46 -3.25 -12.43
CA ARG A 71 12.15 -2.73 -12.87
C ARG A 71 10.99 -3.22 -12.01
N ILE A 72 11.04 -4.45 -11.51
CA ILE A 72 10.05 -4.98 -10.56
C ILE A 72 10.16 -4.19 -9.25
N LEU A 73 11.34 -4.03 -8.68
CA LEU A 73 11.58 -3.25 -7.46
C LEU A 73 11.13 -1.79 -7.61
N HIS A 74 11.35 -1.18 -8.77
CA HIS A 74 10.85 0.16 -9.07
C HIS A 74 9.31 0.24 -9.04
N ALA A 75 8.64 -0.77 -9.58
CA ALA A 75 7.19 -0.84 -9.55
C ALA A 75 6.66 -1.06 -8.11
N LEU A 76 7.33 -1.90 -7.32
CA LEU A 76 7.00 -2.10 -5.91
C LEU A 76 7.20 -0.78 -5.13
N ALA A 77 8.33 -0.10 -5.29
CA ALA A 77 8.53 1.23 -4.67
C ALA A 77 7.42 2.24 -5.03
N ASN A 78 6.92 2.20 -6.28
CA ASN A 78 5.78 3.04 -6.67
C ASN A 78 4.47 2.60 -6.00
N HIS A 79 4.28 1.32 -5.69
CA HIS A 79 3.12 0.85 -4.93
C HIS A 79 3.16 1.41 -3.50
N GLU A 80 4.30 1.33 -2.83
CA GLU A 80 4.48 1.89 -1.48
C GLU A 80 4.25 3.41 -1.47
N LEU A 81 4.79 4.14 -2.44
CA LEU A 81 4.55 5.58 -2.54
C LEU A 81 3.05 5.89 -2.71
N GLN A 82 2.32 5.12 -3.52
CA GLN A 82 0.88 5.30 -3.64
C GLN A 82 0.14 4.94 -2.36
N ALA A 83 0.58 3.91 -1.62
CA ALA A 83 0.01 3.55 -0.32
C ALA A 83 0.22 4.67 0.71
N VAL A 84 1.44 5.24 0.80
CA VAL A 84 1.73 6.44 1.61
C VAL A 84 0.76 7.57 1.29
N GLU A 85 0.59 7.90 0.01
CA GLU A 85 -0.31 8.96 -0.46
C GLU A 85 -1.77 8.67 -0.14
N LEU A 86 -2.22 7.41 -0.29
CA LEU A 86 -3.62 7.03 -0.08
C LEU A 86 -3.99 6.91 1.40
N PHE A 87 -3.09 6.47 2.27
CA PHE A 87 -3.34 6.49 3.71
C PHE A 87 -3.36 7.94 4.24
N ALA A 88 -2.51 8.83 3.70
CA ALA A 88 -2.61 10.27 3.96
C ALA A 88 -3.91 10.86 3.40
N TRP A 89 -4.30 10.51 2.19
CA TRP A 89 -5.57 10.90 1.59
C TRP A 89 -6.78 10.48 2.44
N ALA A 90 -6.74 9.26 3.00
CA ALA A 90 -7.81 8.75 3.86
C ALA A 90 -7.97 9.57 5.15
N LEU A 91 -6.89 10.11 5.72
CA LEU A 91 -6.96 11.05 6.86
C LEU A 91 -7.68 12.36 6.50
N LEU A 92 -7.56 12.80 5.25
CA LEU A 92 -8.24 13.99 4.74
C LEU A 92 -9.70 13.72 4.36
N ALA A 93 -9.95 12.59 3.71
CA ALA A 93 -11.27 12.22 3.21
C ALA A 93 -12.23 11.78 4.32
N PHE A 94 -11.71 11.18 5.39
CA PHE A 94 -12.51 10.59 6.46
C PHE A 94 -12.19 11.15 7.86
N PRO A 95 -12.26 12.47 8.07
CA PRO A 95 -11.91 13.09 9.36
C PRO A 95 -12.87 12.70 10.49
N ALA A 96 -14.10 12.28 10.17
CA ALA A 96 -15.08 11.79 11.13
C ALA A 96 -14.92 10.29 11.48
N ALA A 97 -14.00 9.56 10.82
CA ALA A 97 -13.75 8.17 11.18
C ALA A 97 -13.17 8.05 12.60
N PRO A 98 -13.37 6.93 13.31
CA PRO A 98 -12.90 6.75 14.68
C PRO A 98 -11.44 7.15 14.88
N LEU A 99 -11.12 7.85 15.96
CA LEU A 99 -9.76 8.33 16.26
C LEU A 99 -8.72 7.19 16.22
N ALA A 100 -9.07 6.02 16.77
CA ALA A 100 -8.18 4.85 16.75
C ALA A 100 -7.92 4.33 15.32
N PHE A 101 -8.92 4.43 14.42
CA PHE A 101 -8.75 4.10 13.00
C PHE A 101 -7.76 5.05 12.35
N ARG A 102 -7.95 6.37 12.52
CA ARG A 102 -7.08 7.39 11.93
C ARG A 102 -5.64 7.31 12.45
N ARG A 103 -5.44 7.02 13.73
CA ARG A 103 -4.10 6.74 14.30
C ARG A 103 -3.48 5.49 13.67
N GLY A 104 -4.27 4.45 13.42
CA GLY A 104 -3.79 3.27 12.71
C GLY A 104 -3.36 3.57 11.27
N LEU A 105 -4.10 4.42 10.55
CA LEU A 105 -3.69 4.88 9.21
C LEU A 105 -2.34 5.60 9.23
N VAL A 106 -2.08 6.44 10.26
CA VAL A 106 -0.76 7.09 10.42
C VAL A 106 0.36 6.07 10.64
N ALA A 107 0.10 5.03 11.44
CA ALA A 107 1.08 3.98 11.69
C ALA A 107 1.40 3.18 10.41
N ILE A 108 0.38 2.79 9.65
CA ILE A 108 0.56 2.11 8.36
C ILE A 108 1.32 3.01 7.38
N LEU A 109 0.93 4.28 7.25
CA LEU A 109 1.64 5.25 6.40
C LEU A 109 3.15 5.30 6.72
N ALA A 110 3.53 5.29 8.00
CA ALA A 110 4.93 5.27 8.40
C ALA A 110 5.64 3.96 8.01
N ASP A 111 4.93 2.82 8.06
CA ASP A 111 5.44 1.54 7.57
C ASP A 111 5.66 1.58 6.05
N GLU A 112 4.70 2.12 5.27
CA GLU A 112 4.83 2.26 3.81
C GLU A 112 6.00 3.17 3.40
N GLN A 113 6.23 4.25 4.15
CA GLN A 113 7.42 5.09 3.97
C GLN A 113 8.73 4.30 4.21
N ARG A 114 8.72 3.36 5.15
CA ARG A 114 9.85 2.47 5.41
C ARG A 114 10.02 1.44 4.29
N HIS A 115 8.94 0.82 3.82
CA HIS A 115 8.94 -0.11 2.70
C HIS A 115 9.50 0.53 1.43
N PHE A 116 9.05 1.75 1.12
CA PHE A 116 9.61 2.51 0.01
C PHE A 116 11.14 2.62 0.10
N ARG A 117 11.67 2.98 1.29
CA ARG A 117 13.12 3.11 1.48
C ARG A 117 13.87 1.78 1.34
N LEU A 118 13.26 0.67 1.76
CA LEU A 118 13.84 -0.67 1.53
C LEU A 118 14.00 -0.94 0.03
N TYR A 119 12.97 -0.69 -0.76
CA TYR A 119 13.03 -0.86 -2.22
C TYR A 119 13.97 0.14 -2.89
N GLU A 120 13.99 1.39 -2.45
CA GLU A 120 14.92 2.41 -2.96
C GLU A 120 16.39 2.00 -2.71
N ALA A 121 16.72 1.51 -1.53
CA ALA A 121 18.06 0.97 -1.24
C ALA A 121 18.42 -0.20 -2.16
N ARG A 122 17.46 -1.07 -2.49
CA ARG A 122 17.69 -2.15 -3.46
C ARG A 122 17.87 -1.62 -4.89
N LEU A 123 17.14 -0.60 -5.28
CA LEU A 123 17.33 0.06 -6.58
C LEU A 123 18.75 0.61 -6.72
N HIS A 124 19.25 1.30 -5.67
CA HIS A 124 20.63 1.80 -5.68
C HIS A 124 21.66 0.67 -5.79
N ALA A 125 21.45 -0.45 -5.11
CA ALA A 125 22.32 -1.63 -5.23
C ALA A 125 22.29 -2.27 -6.63
N HIS A 126 21.20 -2.05 -7.40
CA HIS A 126 21.09 -2.43 -8.81
C HIS A 126 21.51 -1.30 -9.78
N ALA A 127 22.29 -0.31 -9.31
CA ALA A 127 22.78 0.83 -10.09
C ALA A 127 21.68 1.63 -10.80
N THR A 128 20.51 1.74 -10.17
CA THR A 128 19.37 2.53 -10.65
C THR A 128 18.74 3.32 -9.51
N ARG A 129 17.66 4.05 -9.78
CA ARG A 129 16.96 4.86 -8.79
C ARG A 129 15.46 4.85 -9.02
N PHE A 130 14.68 5.27 -8.01
CA PHE A 130 13.28 5.57 -8.21
C PHE A 130 13.13 6.76 -9.18
N GLY A 131 12.14 6.70 -10.08
CA GLY A 131 11.96 7.67 -11.17
C GLY A 131 12.74 7.33 -12.46
N ALA A 132 13.61 6.29 -12.47
CA ALA A 132 14.28 5.85 -13.68
C ALA A 132 13.33 5.19 -14.71
N HIS A 133 12.13 4.81 -14.30
CA HIS A 133 11.10 4.22 -15.16
C HIS A 133 9.76 4.94 -14.93
N PRO A 134 8.86 4.94 -15.93
CA PRO A 134 7.51 5.49 -15.76
C PRO A 134 6.76 4.82 -14.61
N VAL A 135 5.94 5.61 -13.89
CA VAL A 135 5.10 5.13 -12.78
C VAL A 135 3.62 5.14 -13.16
N THR A 136 2.87 4.18 -12.62
CA THR A 136 1.42 4.08 -12.86
C THR A 136 0.63 4.50 -11.62
N GLY A 137 -0.64 4.87 -11.82
CA GLY A 137 -1.60 5.14 -10.76
C GLY A 137 -2.40 3.89 -10.36
N HIS A 138 -1.73 2.75 -10.12
CA HIS A 138 -2.41 1.47 -9.88
C HIS A 138 -3.47 1.55 -8.79
N PHE A 139 -3.16 2.19 -7.66
CA PHE A 139 -4.09 2.40 -6.54
C PHE A 139 -4.92 3.67 -6.73
N TRP A 140 -4.31 4.78 -7.14
CA TRP A 140 -5.00 6.06 -7.36
C TRP A 140 -6.16 5.93 -8.36
N ASN A 141 -6.03 5.11 -9.39
CA ASN A 141 -7.09 4.83 -10.35
C ASN A 141 -8.29 4.05 -9.76
N LYS A 142 -8.28 3.79 -8.44
CA LYS A 142 -9.33 3.07 -7.71
C LYS A 142 -10.00 3.94 -6.63
N LEU A 143 -9.77 5.25 -6.62
CA LEU A 143 -10.40 6.15 -5.64
C LEU A 143 -11.92 6.05 -5.61
N ASP A 144 -12.56 5.85 -6.75
CA ASP A 144 -14.00 5.67 -6.87
C ASP A 144 -14.52 4.39 -6.19
N HIS A 145 -13.62 3.48 -5.80
CA HIS A 145 -13.92 2.29 -5.00
C HIS A 145 -13.66 2.48 -3.50
N MET A 146 -13.25 3.67 -3.05
CA MET A 146 -12.83 3.97 -1.66
C MET A 146 -13.57 5.21 -1.12
N ARG A 147 -14.88 5.27 -1.26
CA ARG A 147 -15.72 6.43 -0.88
C ARG A 147 -16.10 6.47 0.59
N THR A 148 -15.87 5.38 1.31
CA THR A 148 -16.13 5.23 2.74
C THR A 148 -14.93 4.59 3.45
N PRO A 149 -14.77 4.74 4.79
CA PRO A 149 -13.76 4.00 5.52
C PRO A 149 -13.86 2.48 5.36
N THR A 150 -15.07 1.94 5.22
CA THR A 150 -15.31 0.51 4.98
C THR A 150 -14.81 0.08 3.60
N GLU A 151 -15.16 0.84 2.55
CA GLU A 151 -14.64 0.59 1.20
C GLU A 151 -13.10 0.68 1.17
N LEU A 152 -12.49 1.68 1.86
CA LEU A 152 -11.04 1.81 1.97
C LEU A 152 -10.38 0.55 2.54
N VAL A 153 -10.85 0.04 3.68
CA VAL A 153 -10.25 -1.15 4.30
C VAL A 153 -10.46 -2.39 3.45
N CYS A 154 -11.58 -2.51 2.73
CA CYS A 154 -11.82 -3.61 1.80
C CYS A 154 -10.88 -3.55 0.59
N VAL A 155 -10.65 -2.35 0.04
CA VAL A 155 -9.82 -2.19 -1.17
C VAL A 155 -8.33 -2.22 -0.82
N MET A 156 -7.87 -1.36 0.08
CA MET A 156 -6.45 -1.34 0.45
C MET A 156 -6.08 -2.55 1.30
N GLY A 157 -6.64 -2.70 2.49
CA GLY A 157 -6.22 -3.72 3.45
C GLY A 157 -6.54 -5.15 3.02
N LEU A 158 -7.76 -5.41 2.52
CA LEU A 158 -8.22 -6.77 2.28
C LEU A 158 -8.17 -7.20 0.81
N THR A 159 -7.84 -6.29 -0.11
CA THR A 159 -7.63 -6.64 -1.51
C THR A 159 -6.17 -6.47 -1.91
N PHE A 160 -5.58 -5.28 -1.76
CA PHE A 160 -4.21 -5.05 -2.22
C PHE A 160 -3.16 -5.58 -1.24
N GLU A 161 -3.24 -5.24 0.04
CA GLU A 161 -2.32 -5.71 1.08
C GLU A 161 -2.43 -7.24 1.27
N ALA A 162 -3.67 -7.80 1.28
CA ALA A 162 -3.86 -9.24 1.34
C ALA A 162 -3.27 -9.97 0.13
N ALA A 163 -3.31 -9.38 -1.08
CA ALA A 163 -2.61 -9.93 -2.24
C ALA A 163 -1.09 -9.85 -2.09
N ASN A 164 -0.58 -8.79 -1.42
CA ASN A 164 0.85 -8.61 -1.21
C ASN A 164 1.43 -9.66 -0.26
N LEU A 165 0.64 -10.27 0.64
CA LEU A 165 1.06 -11.46 1.41
C LEU A 165 1.55 -12.59 0.51
N ASP A 166 0.92 -12.79 -0.65
CA ASP A 166 1.32 -13.82 -1.60
C ASP A 166 2.46 -13.34 -2.50
N PHE A 167 2.36 -12.12 -3.03
CA PHE A 167 3.33 -11.59 -3.99
C PHE A 167 4.69 -11.33 -3.36
N ALA A 168 4.76 -10.73 -2.16
CA ALA A 168 6.03 -10.48 -1.49
C ALA A 168 6.78 -11.79 -1.20
N ALA A 169 6.06 -12.83 -0.72
CA ALA A 169 6.63 -14.15 -0.48
C ALA A 169 7.17 -14.81 -1.77
N ASP A 170 6.42 -14.69 -2.89
CA ASP A 170 6.85 -15.24 -4.18
C ASP A 170 8.07 -14.48 -4.75
N TYR A 171 8.10 -13.15 -4.65
CA TYR A 171 9.24 -12.35 -5.06
C TYR A 171 10.47 -12.59 -4.17
N ALA A 172 10.31 -12.73 -2.85
CA ALA A 172 11.40 -13.07 -1.93
C ALA A 172 12.02 -14.43 -2.27
N ALA A 173 11.19 -15.45 -2.48
CA ALA A 173 11.64 -16.78 -2.87
C ALA A 173 12.40 -16.74 -4.21
N ALA A 174 11.89 -15.99 -5.21
CA ALA A 174 12.54 -15.83 -6.50
C ALA A 174 13.87 -15.09 -6.39
N ALA A 175 13.96 -13.99 -5.61
CA ALA A 175 15.19 -13.27 -5.38
C ALA A 175 16.27 -14.16 -4.76
N ARG A 176 15.89 -14.94 -3.74
CA ARG A 176 16.77 -15.89 -3.04
C ARG A 176 17.27 -16.99 -3.97
N ALA A 177 16.39 -17.56 -4.80
CA ALA A 177 16.74 -18.58 -5.78
C ALA A 177 17.75 -18.08 -6.84
N HIS A 178 17.79 -16.77 -7.06
CA HIS A 178 18.72 -16.15 -8.02
C HIS A 178 19.89 -15.39 -7.35
N GLY A 179 20.20 -15.70 -6.07
CA GLY A 179 21.38 -15.23 -5.38
C GLY A 179 21.30 -13.79 -4.84
N ASP A 180 20.12 -13.17 -4.86
CA ASP A 180 19.92 -11.82 -4.30
C ASP A 180 19.25 -11.89 -2.92
N ALA A 181 20.03 -12.36 -1.93
CA ALA A 181 19.56 -12.50 -0.55
C ALA A 181 19.09 -11.15 0.03
N ALA A 182 19.80 -10.06 -0.24
CA ALA A 182 19.45 -8.75 0.31
C ALA A 182 18.09 -8.22 -0.23
N THR A 183 17.75 -8.52 -1.48
CA THR A 183 16.40 -8.23 -2.01
C THR A 183 15.34 -9.14 -1.37
N ALA A 184 15.68 -10.42 -1.16
CA ALA A 184 14.78 -11.34 -0.48
C ALA A 184 14.49 -10.89 0.96
N ASP A 185 15.51 -10.48 1.71
CA ASP A 185 15.37 -10.02 3.10
C ASP A 185 14.51 -8.74 3.19
N ALA A 186 14.66 -7.81 2.24
CA ALA A 186 13.80 -6.63 2.17
C ALA A 186 12.33 -6.99 1.92
N LEU A 187 12.07 -7.93 1.00
CA LEU A 187 10.73 -8.44 0.71
C LEU A 187 10.12 -9.23 1.88
N ASP A 188 10.92 -10.02 2.61
CA ASP A 188 10.48 -10.74 3.81
C ASP A 188 10.10 -9.75 4.93
N GLN A 189 10.83 -8.63 5.07
CA GLN A 189 10.48 -7.59 6.03
C GLN A 189 9.14 -6.93 5.67
N VAL A 190 8.95 -6.54 4.41
CA VAL A 190 7.68 -6.00 3.93
C VAL A 190 6.55 -7.02 4.19
N HIS A 191 6.73 -8.29 3.79
CA HIS A 191 5.75 -9.34 4.03
C HIS A 191 5.33 -9.46 5.51
N ALA A 192 6.31 -9.38 6.44
CA ALA A 192 6.02 -9.46 7.88
C ALA A 192 5.18 -8.27 8.38
N ASP A 193 5.39 -7.09 7.81
CA ASP A 193 4.64 -5.87 8.14
C ASP A 193 3.23 -5.90 7.53
N GLU A 194 3.08 -6.41 6.30
CA GLU A 194 1.79 -6.56 5.61
C GLU A 194 0.78 -7.42 6.40
N ILE A 195 1.25 -8.39 7.17
CA ILE A 195 0.37 -9.17 8.06
C ILE A 195 -0.33 -8.25 9.06
N ARG A 196 0.35 -7.22 9.57
CA ARG A 196 -0.25 -6.24 10.51
C ARG A 196 -1.22 -5.30 9.80
N HIS A 197 -0.91 -4.90 8.57
CA HIS A 197 -1.79 -4.05 7.75
C HIS A 197 -3.09 -4.79 7.39
N VAL A 198 -2.99 -6.04 6.97
CA VAL A 198 -4.16 -6.91 6.72
C VAL A 198 -4.96 -7.13 8.00
N HIS A 199 -4.29 -7.37 9.15
CA HIS A 199 -4.95 -7.48 10.45
C HIS A 199 -5.73 -6.22 10.81
N PHE A 200 -5.15 -5.04 10.58
CA PHE A 200 -5.83 -3.76 10.76
C PHE A 200 -7.07 -3.66 9.86
N GLY A 201 -6.94 -3.95 8.58
CA GLY A 201 -8.05 -3.95 7.62
C GLY A 201 -9.18 -4.88 8.05
N TYR A 202 -8.87 -6.11 8.46
CA TYR A 202 -9.85 -7.10 8.90
C TYR A 202 -10.53 -6.71 10.23
N THR A 203 -9.76 -6.16 11.18
CA THR A 203 -10.30 -5.67 12.44
C THR A 203 -11.28 -4.53 12.23
N TRP A 204 -10.95 -3.57 11.36
CA TRP A 204 -11.82 -2.44 11.09
C TRP A 204 -13.01 -2.80 10.21
N LEU A 205 -12.87 -3.76 9.27
CA LEU A 205 -14.02 -4.30 8.58
C LEU A 205 -15.05 -4.84 9.56
N LYS A 206 -14.64 -5.68 10.52
CA LYS A 206 -15.55 -6.23 11.55
C LYS A 206 -16.22 -5.12 12.37
N ARG A 207 -15.47 -4.09 12.76
CA ARG A 207 -16.03 -2.97 13.53
C ARG A 207 -17.05 -2.15 12.76
N PHE A 208 -16.79 -1.89 11.48
CA PHE A 208 -17.70 -1.13 10.64
C PHE A 208 -18.92 -1.94 10.18
N ALA A 209 -18.77 -3.24 10.05
CA ALA A 209 -19.83 -4.15 9.62
C ALA A 209 -20.82 -4.51 10.75
N GLY A 210 -20.45 -4.33 12.03
CA GLY A 210 -21.27 -4.75 13.16
C GLY A 210 -21.53 -6.25 13.15
N ASP A 211 -22.80 -6.64 13.10
CA ASP A 211 -23.22 -8.05 13.11
C ASP A 211 -23.15 -8.74 11.76
N VAL A 212 -22.79 -8.03 10.69
CA VAL A 212 -22.65 -8.62 9.35
C VAL A 212 -21.38 -9.47 9.29
N ALA A 213 -21.49 -10.71 8.81
CA ALA A 213 -20.33 -11.58 8.66
C ALA A 213 -19.24 -10.92 7.79
N PRO A 214 -17.95 -11.00 8.17
CA PRO A 214 -16.87 -10.27 7.50
C PRO A 214 -16.79 -10.53 6.00
N TRP A 215 -17.02 -11.77 5.57
CA TRP A 215 -17.03 -12.12 4.16
C TRP A 215 -18.15 -11.42 3.38
N GLN A 216 -19.35 -11.37 3.96
CA GLN A 216 -20.49 -10.69 3.34
C GLN A 216 -20.26 -9.17 3.30
N ALA A 217 -19.72 -8.61 4.40
CA ALA A 217 -19.36 -7.20 4.44
C ALA A 217 -18.28 -6.85 3.41
N TYR A 218 -17.25 -7.69 3.24
CA TYR A 218 -16.25 -7.51 2.20
C TYR A 218 -16.87 -7.50 0.80
N LEU A 219 -17.67 -8.51 0.46
CA LEU A 219 -18.33 -8.61 -0.85
C LEU A 219 -19.26 -7.42 -1.15
N ALA A 220 -19.94 -6.88 -0.14
CA ALA A 220 -20.80 -5.72 -0.27
C ALA A 220 -20.03 -4.40 -0.52
N ASN A 221 -18.75 -4.34 -0.16
CA ASN A 221 -17.92 -3.13 -0.24
C ASN A 221 -16.79 -3.21 -1.29
N VAL A 222 -16.76 -4.25 -2.13
CA VAL A 222 -15.86 -4.35 -3.29
C VAL A 222 -16.68 -4.49 -4.57
N ARG A 223 -16.16 -3.94 -5.67
CA ARG A 223 -16.80 -3.97 -6.99
C ARG A 223 -15.77 -4.33 -8.04
N GLU A 224 -16.18 -4.97 -9.10
CA GLU A 224 -15.29 -5.25 -10.23
C GLU A 224 -14.55 -3.97 -10.71
N PRO A 225 -13.27 -4.06 -11.04
CA PRO A 225 -12.45 -5.28 -11.14
C PRO A 225 -11.79 -5.71 -9.81
N LEU A 226 -12.21 -5.14 -8.68
CA LEU A 226 -11.72 -5.49 -7.34
C LEU A 226 -12.63 -6.54 -6.72
N GLY A 227 -12.04 -7.55 -6.08
CA GLY A 227 -12.79 -8.63 -5.44
C GLY A 227 -11.86 -9.78 -5.04
N PRO A 228 -12.41 -10.92 -4.59
CA PRO A 228 -11.62 -12.00 -4.01
C PRO A 228 -10.47 -12.51 -4.89
N ARG A 229 -10.67 -12.53 -6.21
CA ARG A 229 -9.62 -12.94 -7.16
C ARG A 229 -8.43 -11.99 -7.16
N ARG A 230 -8.68 -10.68 -6.93
CA ARG A 230 -7.63 -9.65 -6.88
C ARG A 230 -6.92 -9.64 -5.52
N ALA A 231 -7.56 -10.17 -4.47
CA ALA A 231 -7.05 -10.22 -3.10
C ALA A 231 -6.02 -11.36 -2.87
N ARG A 232 -5.52 -11.99 -3.93
CA ARG A 232 -4.59 -13.12 -3.82
C ARG A 232 -3.66 -13.25 -5.02
N GLY A 233 -2.51 -13.86 -4.78
CA GLY A 233 -1.60 -14.36 -5.82
C GLY A 233 -2.00 -15.77 -6.30
N ALA A 234 -1.12 -16.38 -7.10
CA ALA A 234 -1.29 -17.74 -7.59
C ALA A 234 -1.20 -18.77 -6.44
N ARG A 235 -0.27 -18.55 -5.52
CA ARG A 235 -0.12 -19.34 -4.28
C ARG A 235 -0.71 -18.54 -3.13
N LEU A 236 -1.62 -19.16 -2.38
CA LEU A 236 -2.25 -18.54 -1.21
C LEU A 236 -1.43 -18.79 0.06
N ASP A 237 -0.88 -17.76 0.66
CA ASP A 237 -0.24 -17.83 1.98
C ASP A 237 -1.32 -17.86 3.09
N ARG A 238 -1.73 -19.08 3.45
CA ARG A 238 -2.75 -19.28 4.49
C ARG A 238 -2.24 -18.92 5.88
N ASP A 239 -0.96 -19.16 6.15
CA ASP A 239 -0.38 -18.90 7.47
C ASP A 239 -0.27 -17.42 7.75
N ALA A 240 0.14 -16.61 6.77
CA ALA A 240 0.11 -15.17 6.88
C ALA A 240 -1.31 -14.63 7.15
N ARG A 241 -2.32 -15.18 6.46
CA ARG A 241 -3.73 -14.81 6.68
C ARG A 241 -4.24 -15.19 8.07
N ARG A 242 -3.92 -16.39 8.57
CA ARG A 242 -4.24 -16.77 9.97
C ARG A 242 -3.59 -15.81 10.97
N ARG A 243 -2.32 -15.46 10.77
CA ARG A 243 -1.62 -14.46 11.59
C ARG A 243 -2.27 -13.09 11.50
N ALA A 244 -2.83 -12.72 10.37
CA ALA A 244 -3.63 -11.52 10.19
C ALA A 244 -5.04 -11.61 10.83
N GLY A 245 -5.41 -12.76 11.39
CA GLY A 245 -6.65 -12.98 12.12
C GLY A 245 -7.83 -13.45 11.28
N PHE A 246 -7.58 -13.93 10.04
CA PHE A 246 -8.64 -14.59 9.27
C PHE A 246 -8.95 -15.95 9.87
N ASP A 247 -10.22 -16.25 10.03
CA ASP A 247 -10.71 -17.54 10.45
C ASP A 247 -10.67 -18.53 9.28
N ASP A 248 -10.52 -19.83 9.57
CA ASP A 248 -10.51 -20.91 8.56
C ASP A 248 -11.93 -21.23 7.99
N ALA A 249 -12.93 -20.37 8.25
CA ALA A 249 -14.32 -20.56 7.82
C ALA A 249 -14.57 -19.98 6.42
#